data_cfc22857398afc603659d825b603d528
#
_entry.id   cfc22857398afc603659d825b603d528
#
_cell.length_a   1.000
_cell.length_b   1.000
_cell.length_c   1.000
_cell.angle_alpha   90.00
_cell.angle_beta   90.00
_cell.angle_gamma   90.00
#
_symmetry.space_group_name_H-M   'P 1'
#
loop_
_entity.id
_entity.type
_entity.pdbx_description
1 polymer ?
#
loop_
_entity_poly.entity_id
_entity_poly.type
_entity_poly.pdbx_seq_one_letter_code
_entity_poly.pdbx_strand_id
1 'polypeptide(L)'
;MKNFLEKYNANKLETSKDEGKLTLDKAKERILSLLTENMRNFKDNAWDVKNRMNKLITDTEKNSIFTLRLGGKRIVRYSLDLLNIEQKLNFLADFYTSVSNGEFDNDIVDFLAKELDNAAVRKKEANERRRIKKKAAREQKAKEDEAKKAEEAKKAAEATTRTIAAAEPLLQELGIPTSAVA
;
A
#
# COMPACT_ATOMS: atom_id res chain seq x y z
N MET A 1 -2.63 -30.57 26.66
CA MET A 1 -3.71 -29.79 25.98
C MET A 1 -3.70 -30.20 24.53
N LYS A 2 -4.79 -30.72 23.98
CA LYS A 2 -4.90 -30.96 22.54
C LYS A 2 -4.79 -29.63 21.83
N ASN A 3 -3.98 -29.59 20.80
CA ASN A 3 -3.76 -28.40 20.01
C ASN A 3 -5.11 -27.91 19.46
N PHE A 4 -5.36 -26.59 19.44
CA PHE A 4 -6.61 -25.99 18.95
C PHE A 4 -6.99 -26.51 17.56
N LEU A 5 -5.99 -26.71 16.69
CA LEU A 5 -6.16 -27.23 15.33
C LEU A 5 -6.69 -28.67 15.30
N GLU A 6 -6.26 -29.54 16.22
CA GLU A 6 -6.75 -30.91 16.34
C GLU A 6 -8.20 -30.96 16.85
N LYS A 7 -8.56 -30.04 17.77
CA LYS A 7 -9.91 -29.96 18.33
C LYS A 7 -10.97 -29.68 17.27
N TYR A 8 -10.61 -28.93 16.23
CA TYR A 8 -11.55 -28.52 15.17
C TYR A 8 -11.29 -29.20 13.82
N ASN A 9 -10.42 -30.23 13.77
CA ASN A 9 -9.99 -30.86 12.50
C ASN A 9 -9.56 -29.81 11.46
N ALA A 10 -8.96 -28.70 11.93
CA ALA A 10 -8.57 -27.59 11.10
C ALA A 10 -7.25 -27.93 10.42
N ASN A 11 -7.31 -28.27 9.15
CA ASN A 11 -6.13 -28.37 8.30
C ASN A 11 -5.67 -26.97 7.93
N LYS A 12 -4.38 -26.67 8.22
CA LYS A 12 -3.76 -25.47 7.71
C LYS A 12 -3.74 -25.56 6.20
N LEU A 13 -4.60 -24.81 5.53
CA LEU A 13 -4.51 -24.62 4.10
C LEU A 13 -3.16 -23.95 3.82
N GLU A 14 -2.31 -24.63 3.07
CA GLU A 14 -1.13 -23.98 2.49
C GLU A 14 -1.65 -22.91 1.55
N THR A 15 -1.53 -21.65 1.94
CA THR A 15 -1.76 -20.53 1.04
C THR A 15 -0.70 -20.64 -0.04
N SER A 16 -1.12 -21.06 -1.24
CA SER A 16 -0.21 -21.04 -2.38
C SER A 16 0.30 -19.61 -2.52
N LYS A 17 1.60 -19.44 -2.75
CA LYS A 17 2.20 -18.10 -2.95
C LYS A 17 1.56 -17.35 -4.12
N ASP A 18 0.75 -18.01 -4.88
CA ASP A 18 0.01 -17.51 -6.05
C ASP A 18 -1.45 -17.16 -5.75
N GLU A 19 -1.96 -17.43 -4.51
CA GLU A 19 -3.26 -16.94 -4.07
C GLU A 19 -3.21 -15.41 -3.95
N GLY A 20 -3.66 -14.74 -4.99
CA GLY A 20 -3.66 -13.29 -5.10
C GLY A 20 -3.02 -12.75 -6.36
N LYS A 21 -2.29 -13.58 -7.12
CA LYS A 21 -1.86 -13.19 -8.45
C LYS A 21 -3.05 -13.33 -9.41
N LEU A 22 -3.30 -12.27 -10.15
CA LEU A 22 -4.30 -12.29 -11.19
C LEU A 22 -3.76 -13.09 -12.38
N THR A 23 -4.31 -14.29 -12.61
CA THR A 23 -3.97 -15.12 -13.76
C THR A 23 -4.73 -14.64 -15.00
N LEU A 24 -4.30 -15.06 -16.20
CA LEU A 24 -4.99 -14.74 -17.45
C LEU A 24 -6.46 -15.13 -17.40
N ASP A 25 -6.79 -16.35 -16.94
CA ASP A 25 -8.18 -16.85 -16.88
C ASP A 25 -9.04 -15.98 -15.94
N LYS A 26 -8.53 -15.68 -14.75
CA LYS A 26 -9.23 -14.79 -13.80
C LYS A 26 -9.37 -13.37 -14.33
N ALA A 27 -8.40 -12.89 -15.11
CA ALA A 27 -8.47 -11.58 -15.75
C ALA A 27 -9.55 -11.57 -16.85
N LYS A 28 -9.58 -12.60 -17.70
CA LYS A 28 -10.63 -12.78 -18.72
C LYS A 28 -12.01 -12.87 -18.10
N GLU A 29 -12.19 -13.69 -17.08
CA GLU A 29 -13.47 -13.84 -16.37
C GLU A 29 -13.99 -12.49 -15.85
N ARG A 30 -13.11 -11.68 -15.23
CA ARG A 30 -13.46 -10.34 -14.76
C ARG A 30 -13.81 -9.38 -15.90
N ILE A 31 -13.08 -9.44 -17.00
CA ILE A 31 -13.36 -8.63 -18.19
C ILE A 31 -14.72 -9.02 -18.79
N LEU A 32 -14.98 -10.29 -18.96
CA LEU A 32 -16.25 -10.81 -19.50
C LEU A 32 -17.43 -10.44 -18.59
N SER A 33 -17.26 -10.54 -17.27
CA SER A 33 -18.26 -10.09 -16.30
C SER A 33 -18.54 -8.59 -16.42
N LEU A 34 -17.49 -7.76 -16.57
CA LEU A 34 -17.62 -6.31 -16.73
C LEU A 34 -18.31 -5.94 -18.04
N LEU A 35 -18.04 -6.65 -19.13
CA LEU A 35 -18.70 -6.45 -20.42
C LEU A 35 -20.19 -6.80 -20.32
N THR A 36 -20.52 -7.92 -19.67
CA THR A 36 -21.92 -8.36 -19.45
C THR A 36 -22.69 -7.33 -18.61
N GLU A 37 -22.08 -6.82 -17.54
CA GLU A 37 -22.67 -5.78 -16.68
C GLU A 37 -22.92 -4.50 -17.49
N ASN A 38 -21.95 -4.07 -18.31
CA ASN A 38 -22.12 -2.88 -19.16
C ASN A 38 -23.22 -3.05 -20.21
N MET A 39 -23.32 -4.21 -20.89
CA MET A 39 -24.40 -4.48 -21.82
C MET A 39 -25.77 -4.38 -21.13
N ARG A 40 -25.92 -4.99 -19.95
CA ARG A 40 -27.15 -4.88 -19.17
C ARG A 40 -27.46 -3.44 -18.79
N ASN A 41 -26.48 -2.68 -18.28
CA ASN A 41 -26.68 -1.29 -17.88
C ASN A 41 -27.01 -0.38 -19.06
N PHE A 42 -26.49 -0.61 -20.26
CA PHE A 42 -26.88 0.11 -21.47
C PHE A 42 -28.31 -0.24 -21.90
N LYS A 43 -28.70 -1.51 -21.82
CA LYS A 43 -30.04 -1.96 -22.17
C LYS A 43 -31.10 -1.40 -21.23
N ASP A 44 -30.83 -1.43 -19.92
CA ASP A 44 -31.78 -1.03 -18.89
C ASP A 44 -31.68 0.46 -18.54
N ASN A 45 -30.74 1.20 -19.16
CA ASN A 45 -30.38 2.57 -18.84
C ASN A 45 -30.09 2.78 -17.33
N ALA A 46 -29.52 1.76 -16.69
CA ALA A 46 -29.34 1.66 -15.24
C ALA A 46 -27.93 2.13 -14.79
N TRP A 47 -27.57 3.39 -15.09
CA TRP A 47 -26.30 3.98 -14.67
C TRP A 47 -26.46 4.78 -13.36
N ASP A 48 -26.25 4.10 -12.24
CA ASP A 48 -26.15 4.77 -10.94
C ASP A 48 -24.75 5.40 -10.72
N VAL A 49 -24.58 6.13 -9.60
CA VAL A 49 -23.30 6.78 -9.26
C VAL A 49 -22.16 5.78 -9.08
N LYS A 50 -22.45 4.57 -8.60
CA LYS A 50 -21.43 3.53 -8.35
C LYS A 50 -20.98 2.88 -9.66
N ASN A 51 -21.90 2.65 -10.57
CA ASN A 51 -21.64 1.99 -11.85
C ASN A 51 -20.99 2.91 -12.88
N ARG A 52 -21.09 4.25 -12.73
CA ARG A 52 -20.43 5.21 -13.64
C ARG A 52 -18.93 5.00 -13.79
N MET A 53 -18.25 4.59 -12.71
CA MET A 53 -16.80 4.34 -12.74
C MET A 53 -16.43 3.10 -13.58
N ASN A 54 -17.36 2.16 -13.74
CA ASN A 54 -17.20 0.93 -14.51
C ASN A 54 -17.70 1.04 -15.95
N LYS A 55 -18.21 2.22 -16.36
CA LYS A 55 -18.70 2.45 -17.70
C LYS A 55 -17.57 2.33 -18.70
N LEU A 56 -17.69 1.37 -19.62
CA LEU A 56 -16.67 1.09 -20.63
C LEU A 56 -16.72 2.05 -21.82
N ILE A 57 -17.93 2.51 -22.20
CA ILE A 57 -18.10 3.46 -23.31
C ILE A 57 -18.62 4.77 -22.76
N THR A 58 -17.89 5.84 -23.01
CA THR A 58 -18.26 7.21 -22.65
C THR A 58 -18.31 8.06 -23.90
N ASP A 59 -19.38 8.85 -24.04
CA ASP A 59 -19.53 9.74 -25.21
C ASP A 59 -18.89 11.09 -24.91
N THR A 60 -18.29 11.62 -25.94
CA THR A 60 -17.87 13.02 -26.08
C THR A 60 -18.75 13.69 -27.15
N GLU A 61 -18.55 14.95 -27.41
CA GLU A 61 -19.32 15.68 -28.45
C GLU A 61 -19.17 15.08 -29.85
N LYS A 62 -18.06 14.43 -30.13
CA LYS A 62 -17.71 13.95 -31.49
C LYS A 62 -17.57 12.42 -31.58
N ASN A 63 -17.19 11.78 -30.49
CA ASN A 63 -16.77 10.38 -30.50
C ASN A 63 -17.29 9.64 -29.29
N SER A 64 -17.45 8.32 -29.42
CA SER A 64 -17.58 7.40 -28.30
C SER A 64 -16.19 6.83 -27.96
N ILE A 65 -15.83 6.85 -26.67
CA ILE A 65 -14.52 6.35 -26.20
C ILE A 65 -14.76 5.07 -25.41
N PHE A 66 -14.28 3.97 -25.95
CA PHE A 66 -14.20 2.71 -25.24
C PHE A 66 -12.93 2.64 -24.42
N THR A 67 -13.05 2.27 -23.14
CA THR A 67 -11.90 2.10 -22.24
C THR A 67 -12.09 0.87 -21.38
N LEU A 68 -11.27 -0.15 -21.61
CA LEU A 68 -11.23 -1.35 -20.78
C LEU A 68 -10.23 -1.14 -19.63
N ARG A 69 -10.68 -1.42 -18.41
CA ARG A 69 -9.87 -1.32 -17.19
C ARG A 69 -9.96 -2.60 -16.39
N LEU A 70 -8.86 -2.95 -15.74
CA LEU A 70 -8.78 -4.04 -14.79
C LEU A 70 -8.08 -3.54 -13.52
N GLY A 71 -8.75 -3.69 -12.36
CA GLY A 71 -8.23 -3.14 -11.10
C GLY A 71 -8.02 -1.62 -11.13
N GLY A 72 -8.89 -0.88 -11.84
CA GLY A 72 -8.79 0.58 -12.00
C GLY A 72 -7.77 1.05 -13.03
N LYS A 73 -6.96 0.16 -13.61
CA LYS A 73 -5.93 0.49 -14.60
C LYS A 73 -6.39 0.12 -16.00
N ARG A 74 -5.98 0.94 -16.96
CA ARG A 74 -6.37 0.81 -18.35
C ARG A 74 -5.55 -0.28 -19.05
N ILE A 75 -6.26 -1.22 -19.70
CA ILE A 75 -5.68 -2.22 -20.61
C ILE A 75 -5.65 -1.64 -22.02
N VAL A 76 -6.83 -1.34 -22.55
CA VAL A 76 -6.98 -0.79 -23.91
C VAL A 76 -7.90 0.43 -23.91
N ARG A 77 -7.73 1.29 -24.94
CA ARG A 77 -8.58 2.45 -25.18
C ARG A 77 -8.73 2.67 -26.68
N TYR A 78 -9.96 2.75 -27.14
CA TYR A 78 -10.29 3.04 -28.54
C TYR A 78 -11.16 4.28 -28.63
N SER A 79 -10.91 5.10 -29.66
CA SER A 79 -11.82 6.14 -30.10
C SER A 79 -12.65 5.58 -31.24
N LEU A 80 -13.96 5.65 -31.10
CA LEU A 80 -14.95 5.15 -32.04
C LEU A 80 -15.76 6.34 -32.54
N ASP A 81 -16.39 6.21 -33.70
CA ASP A 81 -17.39 7.18 -34.12
C ASP A 81 -18.51 7.24 -33.05
N LEU A 82 -19.30 8.34 -33.07
CA LEU A 82 -20.36 8.49 -32.10
C LEU A 82 -21.39 7.35 -32.27
N LEU A 83 -21.50 6.51 -31.27
CA LEU A 83 -22.35 5.33 -31.30
C LEU A 83 -23.70 5.59 -30.59
N ASN A 84 -24.78 5.12 -31.20
CA ASN A 84 -26.08 5.00 -30.53
C ASN A 84 -26.08 3.79 -29.57
N ILE A 85 -27.16 3.61 -28.79
CA ILE A 85 -27.24 2.54 -27.77
C ILE A 85 -27.12 1.15 -28.40
N GLU A 86 -27.77 0.91 -29.51
CA GLU A 86 -27.74 -0.38 -30.21
C GLU A 86 -26.33 -0.70 -30.72
N GLN A 87 -25.67 0.27 -31.34
CA GLN A 87 -24.30 0.13 -31.79
C GLN A 87 -23.33 -0.12 -30.64
N LYS A 88 -23.53 0.51 -29.47
CA LYS A 88 -22.74 0.22 -28.24
C LYS A 88 -22.93 -1.21 -27.77
N LEU A 89 -24.18 -1.69 -27.76
CA LEU A 89 -24.46 -3.07 -27.39
C LEU A 89 -23.82 -4.08 -28.34
N ASN A 90 -23.93 -3.84 -29.66
CA ASN A 90 -23.31 -4.67 -30.66
C ASN A 90 -21.78 -4.67 -30.51
N PHE A 91 -21.15 -3.49 -30.35
CA PHE A 91 -19.71 -3.39 -30.10
C PHE A 91 -19.26 -4.17 -28.86
N LEU A 92 -20.01 -4.07 -27.74
CA LEU A 92 -19.67 -4.78 -26.52
C LEU A 92 -19.84 -6.30 -26.68
N ALA A 93 -20.86 -6.75 -27.45
CA ALA A 93 -21.07 -8.17 -27.75
C ALA A 93 -19.95 -8.74 -28.64
N ASP A 94 -19.55 -8.01 -29.68
CA ASP A 94 -18.44 -8.40 -30.53
C ASP A 94 -17.11 -8.42 -29.75
N PHE A 95 -16.89 -7.41 -28.90
CA PHE A 95 -15.70 -7.37 -28.05
C PHE A 95 -15.69 -8.52 -27.02
N TYR A 96 -16.86 -8.88 -26.44
CA TYR A 96 -17.00 -10.03 -25.57
C TYR A 96 -16.59 -11.32 -26.30
N THR A 97 -17.04 -11.50 -27.55
CA THR A 97 -16.71 -12.66 -28.38
C THR A 97 -15.21 -12.73 -28.65
N SER A 98 -14.60 -11.61 -29.04
CA SER A 98 -13.17 -11.51 -29.29
C SER A 98 -12.32 -11.82 -28.05
N VAL A 99 -12.71 -11.34 -26.86
CA VAL A 99 -12.04 -11.71 -25.60
C VAL A 99 -12.21 -13.19 -25.29
N SER A 100 -13.41 -13.75 -25.50
CA SER A 100 -13.69 -15.18 -25.28
C SER A 100 -12.84 -16.05 -26.19
N ASN A 101 -12.66 -15.66 -27.44
CA ASN A 101 -11.85 -16.35 -28.45
C ASN A 101 -10.33 -16.19 -28.23
N GLY A 102 -9.91 -15.34 -27.28
CA GLY A 102 -8.49 -15.14 -26.95
C GLY A 102 -7.75 -14.13 -27.83
N GLU A 103 -8.46 -13.34 -28.64
CA GLU A 103 -7.83 -12.33 -29.51
C GLU A 103 -7.07 -11.25 -28.70
N PHE A 104 -7.49 -11.02 -27.44
CA PHE A 104 -6.89 -10.05 -26.52
C PHE A 104 -5.97 -10.66 -25.45
N ASP A 105 -5.67 -11.96 -25.53
CA ASP A 105 -4.88 -12.66 -24.52
C ASP A 105 -3.48 -12.04 -24.38
N ASN A 106 -2.85 -11.64 -25.48
CA ASN A 106 -1.53 -10.99 -25.47
C ASN A 106 -1.58 -9.63 -24.75
N ASP A 107 -2.59 -8.80 -25.02
CA ASP A 107 -2.74 -7.49 -24.38
C ASP A 107 -2.97 -7.65 -22.88
N ILE A 108 -3.74 -8.66 -22.48
CA ILE A 108 -4.00 -8.97 -21.07
C ILE A 108 -2.73 -9.49 -20.39
N VAL A 109 -1.97 -10.39 -21.03
CA VAL A 109 -0.71 -10.91 -20.51
C VAL A 109 0.33 -9.79 -20.34
N ASP A 110 0.48 -8.94 -21.33
CA ASP A 110 1.39 -7.78 -21.28
C ASP A 110 1.00 -6.82 -20.15
N PHE A 111 -0.29 -6.58 -19.97
CA PHE A 111 -0.79 -5.79 -18.86
C PHE A 111 -0.46 -6.42 -17.52
N LEU A 112 -0.69 -7.73 -17.36
CA LEU A 112 -0.40 -8.45 -16.12
C LEU A 112 1.10 -8.46 -15.81
N ALA A 113 1.97 -8.63 -16.80
CA ALA A 113 3.41 -8.58 -16.64
C ALA A 113 3.87 -7.19 -16.15
N LYS A 114 3.40 -6.11 -16.79
CA LYS A 114 3.69 -4.73 -16.36
C LYS A 114 3.21 -4.45 -14.95
N GLU A 115 2.06 -5.02 -14.54
CA GLU A 115 1.55 -4.84 -13.19
C GLU A 115 2.38 -5.58 -12.14
N LEU A 116 2.90 -6.77 -12.45
CA LEU A 116 3.81 -7.50 -11.58
C LEU A 116 5.12 -6.73 -11.39
N ASP A 117 5.70 -6.19 -12.46
CA ASP A 117 6.92 -5.38 -12.39
C ASP A 117 6.71 -4.11 -11.55
N ASN A 118 5.62 -3.40 -11.81
CA ASN A 118 5.24 -2.21 -11.04
C ASN A 118 5.02 -2.54 -9.55
N ALA A 119 4.41 -3.68 -9.24
CA ALA A 119 4.22 -4.12 -7.86
C ALA A 119 5.56 -4.45 -7.18
N ALA A 120 6.50 -5.07 -7.90
CA ALA A 120 7.85 -5.35 -7.41
C ALA A 120 8.63 -4.06 -7.11
N VAL A 121 8.56 -3.07 -8.00
CA VAL A 121 9.19 -1.75 -7.81
C VAL A 121 8.59 -1.05 -6.57
N ARG A 122 7.27 -0.97 -6.47
CA ARG A 122 6.59 -0.35 -5.30
C ARG A 122 6.96 -1.03 -3.99
N LYS A 123 7.09 -2.37 -4.00
CA LYS A 123 7.51 -3.13 -2.82
C LYS A 123 8.95 -2.79 -2.41
N LYS A 124 9.86 -2.65 -3.37
CA LYS A 124 11.25 -2.24 -3.12
C LYS A 124 11.29 -0.83 -2.51
N GLU A 125 10.60 0.13 -3.12
CA GLU A 125 10.52 1.52 -2.62
C GLU A 125 9.90 1.61 -1.23
N ALA A 126 8.81 0.87 -0.98
CA ALA A 126 8.17 0.84 0.33
C ALA A 126 9.10 0.27 1.41
N ASN A 127 9.86 -0.79 1.09
CA ASN A 127 10.84 -1.36 1.99
C ASN A 127 11.99 -0.38 2.26
N GLU A 128 12.45 0.34 1.26
CA GLU A 128 13.50 1.35 1.40
C GLU A 128 13.06 2.51 2.29
N ARG A 129 11.85 3.04 2.05
CA ARG A 129 11.24 4.06 2.92
C ARG A 129 11.12 3.60 4.37
N ARG A 130 10.75 2.32 4.59
CA ARG A 130 10.71 1.73 5.94
C ARG A 130 12.09 1.64 6.58
N ARG A 131 13.14 1.29 5.80
CA ARG A 131 14.53 1.24 6.29
C ARG A 131 15.01 2.63 6.69
N ILE A 132 14.78 3.64 5.83
CA ILE A 132 15.15 5.05 6.11
C ILE A 132 14.45 5.55 7.39
N LYS A 133 13.13 5.34 7.51
CA LYS A 133 12.38 5.72 8.72
C LYS A 133 12.92 5.04 9.99
N LYS A 134 13.23 3.74 9.91
CA LYS A 134 13.82 3.01 11.05
C LYS A 134 15.20 3.55 11.43
N LYS A 135 16.02 3.90 10.44
CA LYS A 135 17.35 4.49 10.69
C LYS A 135 17.22 5.85 11.36
N ALA A 136 16.39 6.74 10.82
CA ALA A 136 16.12 8.06 11.40
C ALA A 136 15.58 7.95 12.84
N ALA A 137 14.64 7.05 13.09
CA ALA A 137 14.10 6.84 14.44
C ALA A 137 15.17 6.34 15.45
N ARG A 138 16.10 5.48 14.99
CA ARG A 138 17.21 5.02 15.83
C ARG A 138 18.20 6.14 16.13
N GLU A 139 18.53 6.96 15.15
CA GLU A 139 19.41 8.12 15.32
C GLU A 139 18.79 9.15 16.25
N GLN A 140 17.49 9.39 16.12
CA GLN A 140 16.78 10.31 16.99
C GLN A 140 16.76 9.81 18.44
N LYS A 141 16.47 8.51 18.64
CA LYS A 141 16.51 7.89 19.97
C LYS A 141 17.92 7.93 20.59
N ALA A 142 18.96 7.67 19.80
CA ALA A 142 20.33 7.75 20.29
C ALA A 142 20.70 9.16 20.76
N LYS A 143 20.29 10.20 20.01
CA LYS A 143 20.49 11.61 20.41
C LYS A 143 19.72 11.96 21.69
N GLU A 144 18.49 11.47 21.83
CA GLU A 144 17.68 11.68 23.05
C GLU A 144 18.30 10.98 24.27
N ASP A 145 18.79 9.75 24.09
CA ASP A 145 19.46 8.99 25.16
C ASP A 145 20.81 9.66 25.57
N GLU A 146 21.54 10.22 24.60
CA GLU A 146 22.77 10.95 24.85
C GLU A 146 22.49 12.28 25.57
N ALA A 147 21.46 13.01 25.15
CA ALA A 147 21.04 14.25 25.82
C ALA A 147 20.59 14.00 27.27
N LYS A 148 19.84 12.91 27.52
CA LYS A 148 19.46 12.52 28.88
C LYS A 148 20.66 12.19 29.77
N LYS A 149 21.62 11.42 29.24
CA LYS A 149 22.87 11.13 29.98
C LYS A 149 23.65 12.36 30.30
N ALA A 150 23.75 13.35 29.37
CA ALA A 150 24.42 14.61 29.59
C ALA A 150 23.69 15.45 30.66
N GLU A 151 22.37 15.44 30.68
CA GLU A 151 21.58 16.12 31.71
C GLU A 151 21.73 15.50 33.11
N GLU A 152 21.72 14.16 33.18
CA GLU A 152 21.93 13.40 34.40
C GLU A 152 23.37 13.67 34.96
N ALA A 153 24.37 13.67 34.08
CA ALA A 153 25.74 14.00 34.47
C ALA A 153 25.88 15.43 35.03
N LYS A 154 25.18 16.39 34.42
CA LYS A 154 25.16 17.80 34.95
C LYS A 154 24.49 17.85 36.32
N LYS A 155 23.34 17.20 36.50
CA LYS A 155 22.64 17.14 37.80
C LYS A 155 23.48 16.48 38.87
N ALA A 156 24.21 15.41 38.53
CA ALA A 156 25.13 14.75 39.47
C ALA A 156 26.29 15.66 39.86
N ALA A 157 26.88 16.39 38.91
CA ALA A 157 27.95 17.37 39.19
C ALA A 157 27.48 18.52 40.08
N GLU A 158 26.28 19.07 39.81
CA GLU A 158 25.67 20.09 40.64
C GLU A 158 25.38 19.62 42.06
N ALA A 159 24.88 18.38 42.19
CA ALA A 159 24.63 17.78 43.51
C ALA A 159 25.93 17.63 44.30
N THR A 160 27.00 17.17 43.65
CA THR A 160 28.33 17.04 44.27
C THR A 160 28.87 18.42 44.74
N THR A 161 28.75 19.43 43.89
CA THR A 161 29.17 20.82 44.22
C THR A 161 28.38 21.37 45.42
N ARG A 162 27.05 21.11 45.46
CA ARG A 162 26.21 21.51 46.61
C ARG A 162 26.61 20.83 47.91
N THR A 163 26.96 19.54 47.83
CA THR A 163 27.37 18.74 48.98
C THR A 163 28.72 19.26 49.54
N ILE A 164 29.66 19.61 48.67
CA ILE A 164 30.97 20.20 49.03
C ILE A 164 30.75 21.56 49.68
N ALA A 165 29.95 22.44 49.06
CA ALA A 165 29.65 23.75 49.60
C ALA A 165 28.93 23.72 50.98
N ALA A 166 28.10 22.72 51.21
CA ALA A 166 27.44 22.52 52.47
C ALA A 166 28.38 21.94 53.56
N ALA A 167 29.45 21.26 53.19
CA ALA A 167 30.41 20.70 54.10
C ALA A 167 31.53 21.73 54.50
N GLU A 168 31.79 22.72 53.69
CA GLU A 168 32.82 23.76 53.94
C GLU A 168 32.68 24.44 55.32
N PRO A 169 31.50 24.94 55.74
CA PRO A 169 31.39 25.61 57.05
C PRO A 169 31.59 24.62 58.21
N LEU A 170 31.21 23.37 58.08
CA LEU A 170 31.43 22.35 59.12
C LEU A 170 32.90 21.97 59.25
N LEU A 171 33.64 21.93 58.16
CA LEU A 171 35.08 21.68 58.15
C LEU A 171 35.88 22.84 58.76
N GLN A 172 35.42 24.08 58.59
CA GLN A 172 36.00 25.26 59.23
C GLN A 172 35.78 25.24 60.74
N GLU A 173 34.62 24.88 61.23
CA GLU A 173 34.34 24.73 62.65
C GLU A 173 35.24 23.66 63.34
N LEU A 174 35.55 22.59 62.60
CA LEU A 174 36.38 21.50 63.13
C LEU A 174 37.89 21.73 62.95
N GLY A 175 38.31 22.89 62.44
CA GLY A 175 39.75 23.23 62.27
C GLY A 175 40.51 22.39 61.25
N ILE A 176 39.77 21.74 60.28
CA ILE A 176 40.34 20.88 59.24
C ILE A 176 40.65 21.73 58.04
N PRO A 177 41.90 21.80 57.53
CA PRO A 177 42.25 22.62 56.41
C PRO A 177 41.56 22.08 55.15
N THR A 178 40.84 22.94 54.45
CA THR A 178 40.04 22.64 53.22
C THR A 178 40.89 22.20 52.03
N SER A 179 42.20 22.24 52.11
CA SER A 179 43.12 21.81 51.04
C SER A 179 43.31 20.30 50.92
N ALA A 180 42.63 19.48 51.73
CA ALA A 180 42.76 18.02 51.74
C ALA A 180 41.63 17.28 50.97
N VAL A 181 40.70 18.00 50.35
CA VAL A 181 39.51 17.44 49.66
C VAL A 181 39.45 17.85 48.16
N ALA A 182 40.60 18.03 47.54
CA ALA A 182 40.69 18.21 46.09
C ALA A 182 41.15 16.92 45.41
#